data_67c62edeb200b3f5430cd131390f4c86
#
_entry.id   67c62edeb200b3f5430cd131390f4c86
#
_cell.length_a   1.000
_cell.length_b   1.000
_cell.length_c   1.000
_cell.angle_alpha   90.00
_cell.angle_beta   90.00
_cell.angle_gamma   90.00
#
_symmetry.space_group_name_H-M   'P 1'
#
loop_
_entity.id
_entity.type
_entity.pdbx_description
1 polymer ?
#
loop_
_entity_poly.entity_id
_entity_poly.type
_entity_poly.pdbx_seq_one_letter_code
_entity_poly.pdbx_strand_id
1 'polypeptide(L)'
;MILITGGAGFIGSNLVAGLEESGAGPLAVCDQPGADARNIAKRQLVANIAPDALFPFLEDHRGEMRTVFHMGATSSTMETDAALFARNNYRLSLDLWQWCAHHGVRLIYASSAATYGDGALGFDDDGSIAALARLKPLNLYGRSKHLFDRRVAH
;
A
#
# COMPACT_ATOMS: atom_id res chain seq x y z
N MET A 1 -9.60 14.70 0.42
CA MET A 1 -9.07 13.88 -0.70
C MET A 1 -8.66 12.51 -0.16
N ILE A 2 -8.78 11.47 -0.97
CA ILE A 2 -8.30 10.11 -0.69
C ILE A 2 -7.32 9.73 -1.79
N LEU A 3 -6.15 9.22 -1.42
CA LEU A 3 -5.16 8.70 -2.37
C LEU A 3 -5.11 7.18 -2.29
N ILE A 4 -5.05 6.52 -3.45
CA ILE A 4 -4.91 5.07 -3.57
C ILE A 4 -3.64 4.76 -4.36
N THR A 5 -2.59 4.23 -3.73
CA THR A 5 -1.43 3.71 -4.47
C THR A 5 -1.73 2.31 -4.99
N GLY A 6 -1.20 1.95 -6.15
CA GLY A 6 -1.57 0.70 -6.82
C GLY A 6 -3.03 0.71 -7.32
N GLY A 7 -3.59 1.91 -7.56
CA GLY A 7 -5.00 2.10 -7.85
C GLY A 7 -5.46 1.56 -9.21
N ALA A 8 -4.56 1.34 -10.15
CA ALA A 8 -4.87 0.71 -11.43
C ALA A 8 -4.78 -0.84 -11.38
N GLY A 9 -4.24 -1.40 -10.30
CA GLY A 9 -4.18 -2.84 -10.06
C GLY A 9 -5.54 -3.45 -9.72
N PHE A 10 -5.60 -4.78 -9.60
CA PHE A 10 -6.86 -5.50 -9.36
C PHE A 10 -7.56 -5.05 -8.07
N ILE A 11 -6.87 -5.05 -6.93
CA ILE A 11 -7.47 -4.64 -5.64
C ILE A 11 -7.74 -3.13 -5.64
N GLY A 12 -6.75 -2.33 -6.06
CA GLY A 12 -6.84 -0.88 -6.01
C GLY A 12 -7.98 -0.32 -6.86
N SER A 13 -8.20 -0.86 -8.06
CA SER A 13 -9.27 -0.38 -8.96
C SER A 13 -10.68 -0.71 -8.44
N ASN A 14 -10.85 -1.86 -7.78
CA ASN A 14 -12.10 -2.19 -7.11
C ASN A 14 -12.34 -1.30 -5.89
N LEU A 15 -11.29 -0.97 -5.14
CA LEU A 15 -11.37 -0.01 -4.03
C LEU A 15 -11.76 1.40 -4.54
N VAL A 16 -11.12 1.86 -5.63
CA VAL A 16 -11.49 3.13 -6.28
C VAL A 16 -12.96 3.14 -6.66
N ALA A 17 -13.46 2.05 -7.27
CA ALA A 17 -14.87 1.93 -7.65
C ALA A 17 -15.80 2.05 -6.43
N GLY A 18 -15.55 1.28 -5.38
CA GLY A 18 -16.38 1.30 -4.17
C GLY A 18 -16.36 2.65 -3.44
N LEU A 19 -15.20 3.32 -3.39
CA LEU A 19 -15.08 4.65 -2.81
C LEU A 19 -15.85 5.70 -3.62
N GLU A 20 -15.76 5.65 -4.95
CA GLU A 20 -16.53 6.54 -5.84
C GLU A 20 -18.03 6.32 -5.68
N GLU A 21 -18.50 5.07 -5.73
CA GLU A 21 -19.91 4.71 -5.56
C GLU A 21 -20.48 5.11 -4.19
N SER A 22 -19.65 5.10 -3.15
CA SER A 22 -20.03 5.57 -1.82
C SER A 22 -20.01 7.08 -1.64
N GLY A 23 -19.57 7.84 -2.65
CA GLY A 23 -19.41 9.29 -2.56
C GLY A 23 -18.33 9.72 -1.57
N ALA A 24 -17.28 8.92 -1.36
CA ALA A 24 -16.28 9.15 -0.31
C ALA A 24 -15.41 10.40 -0.50
N GLY A 25 -15.62 11.17 -1.57
CA GLY A 25 -14.97 12.45 -1.86
C GLY A 25 -13.92 12.35 -2.98
N PRO A 26 -13.14 13.41 -3.23
CA PRO A 26 -12.17 13.43 -4.30
C PRO A 26 -11.16 12.29 -4.18
N LEU A 27 -10.98 11.54 -5.28
CA LEU A 27 -10.09 10.38 -5.36
C LEU A 27 -8.89 10.68 -6.26
N ALA A 28 -7.69 10.38 -5.79
CA ALA A 28 -6.47 10.37 -6.59
C ALA A 28 -5.86 8.95 -6.59
N VAL A 29 -5.22 8.60 -7.69
CA VAL A 29 -4.53 7.31 -7.87
C VAL A 29 -3.05 7.57 -8.11
N CYS A 30 -2.20 6.72 -7.54
CA CYS A 30 -0.78 6.65 -7.87
C CYS A 30 -0.47 5.23 -8.34
N ASP A 31 0.03 5.09 -9.58
CA ASP A 31 0.44 3.79 -10.11
C ASP A 31 1.58 3.94 -11.13
N GLN A 32 2.23 2.83 -11.48
CA GLN A 32 3.30 2.80 -12.45
C GLN A 32 2.81 3.23 -13.84
N PRO A 33 3.61 3.97 -14.61
CA PRO A 33 3.35 4.18 -16.01
C PRO A 33 3.24 2.81 -16.74
N GLY A 34 2.12 2.61 -17.44
CA GLY A 34 1.85 1.32 -18.11
C GLY A 34 1.03 0.32 -17.28
N ALA A 35 0.69 0.63 -16.03
CA ALA A 35 -0.37 -0.09 -15.32
C ALA A 35 -1.67 -0.08 -16.16
N ASP A 36 -2.52 -1.10 -16.00
CA ASP A 36 -3.71 -1.23 -16.85
C ASP A 36 -4.72 -0.11 -16.59
N ALA A 37 -4.52 1.00 -17.30
CA ALA A 37 -5.39 2.18 -17.20
C ALA A 37 -6.86 1.88 -17.48
N ARG A 38 -7.20 0.76 -18.15
CA ARG A 38 -8.59 0.34 -18.42
C ARG A 38 -9.36 0.12 -17.14
N ASN A 39 -8.70 -0.32 -16.07
CA ASN A 39 -9.32 -0.60 -14.79
C ASN A 39 -9.88 0.66 -14.10
N ILE A 40 -9.31 1.82 -14.41
CA ILE A 40 -9.71 3.11 -13.83
C ILE A 40 -10.23 4.11 -14.86
N ALA A 41 -10.28 3.73 -16.16
CA ALA A 41 -10.62 4.63 -17.26
C ALA A 41 -12.01 5.28 -17.16
N LYS A 42 -12.94 4.63 -16.45
CA LYS A 42 -14.32 5.11 -16.26
C LYS A 42 -14.52 5.84 -14.92
N ARG A 43 -13.44 6.03 -14.14
CA ARG A 43 -13.52 6.62 -12.80
C ARG A 43 -13.29 8.13 -12.83
N GLN A 44 -13.98 8.83 -11.96
CA GLN A 44 -13.81 10.28 -11.79
C GLN A 44 -12.68 10.54 -10.79
N LEU A 45 -11.46 10.67 -11.31
CA LEU A 45 -10.27 10.92 -10.52
C LEU A 45 -9.86 12.38 -10.66
N VAL A 46 -9.48 13.01 -9.55
CA VAL A 46 -8.89 14.36 -9.56
C VAL A 46 -7.43 14.32 -10.03
N ALA A 47 -6.75 13.19 -9.84
CA ALA A 47 -5.39 12.98 -10.32
C ALA A 47 -5.10 11.49 -10.54
N ASN A 48 -4.25 11.20 -11.55
CA ASN A 48 -3.58 9.93 -11.74
C ASN A 48 -2.09 10.21 -11.92
N ILE A 49 -1.30 9.86 -10.91
CA ILE A 49 0.10 10.28 -10.79
C ILE A 49 1.05 9.08 -10.85
N ALA A 50 2.26 9.31 -11.37
CA ALA A 50 3.35 8.34 -11.33
C ALA A 50 3.99 8.31 -9.93
N PRO A 51 4.67 7.20 -9.56
CA PRO A 51 5.26 7.04 -8.22
C PRO A 51 6.32 8.08 -7.85
N ASP A 52 7.04 8.64 -8.82
CA ASP A 52 8.02 9.70 -8.60
C ASP A 52 7.38 11.04 -8.23
N ALA A 53 6.13 11.27 -8.64
CA ALA A 53 5.34 12.44 -8.27
C ALA A 53 4.57 12.27 -6.93
N LEU A 54 4.64 11.10 -6.28
CA LEU A 54 3.81 10.78 -5.11
C LEU A 54 4.01 11.76 -3.95
N PHE A 55 5.24 11.94 -3.50
CA PHE A 55 5.51 12.83 -2.35
C PHE A 55 5.33 14.31 -2.67
N PRO A 56 5.77 14.84 -3.82
CA PRO A 56 5.38 16.19 -4.26
C PRO A 56 3.87 16.39 -4.25
N PHE A 57 3.09 15.47 -4.79
CA PHE A 57 1.62 15.55 -4.78
C PHE A 57 1.03 15.57 -3.36
N LEU A 58 1.55 14.71 -2.47
CA LEU A 58 1.13 14.67 -1.07
C LEU A 58 1.40 16.00 -0.35
N GLU A 59 2.57 16.61 -0.58
CA GLU A 59 2.91 17.91 0.01
C GLU A 59 2.00 19.04 -0.51
N ASP A 60 1.76 19.08 -1.81
CA ASP A 60 0.91 20.10 -2.42
C ASP A 60 -0.55 20.04 -1.91
N HIS A 61 -1.01 18.83 -1.54
CA HIS A 61 -2.39 18.57 -1.09
C HIS A 61 -2.50 18.21 0.39
N ARG A 62 -1.47 18.48 1.20
CA ARG A 62 -1.41 18.04 2.61
C ARG A 62 -2.62 18.49 3.45
N GLY A 63 -3.14 19.69 3.19
CA GLY A 63 -4.31 20.23 3.89
C GLY A 63 -5.65 19.61 3.50
N GLU A 64 -5.70 18.89 2.38
CA GLU A 64 -6.91 18.24 1.86
C GLU A 64 -6.87 16.72 2.04
N MET A 65 -5.68 16.14 2.25
CA MET A 65 -5.50 14.69 2.36
C MET A 65 -6.09 14.17 3.66
N ARG A 66 -6.99 13.19 3.56
CA ARG A 66 -7.63 12.56 4.72
C ARG A 66 -7.21 11.12 4.93
N THR A 67 -7.02 10.40 3.83
CA THR A 67 -6.71 8.95 3.89
C THR A 67 -5.81 8.56 2.72
N VAL A 68 -4.83 7.75 2.99
CA VAL A 68 -4.02 7.06 1.99
C VAL A 68 -4.29 5.56 2.09
N PHE A 69 -4.77 4.96 1.00
CA PHE A 69 -4.83 3.51 0.83
C PHE A 69 -3.59 3.05 0.07
N HIS A 70 -2.69 2.38 0.77
CA HIS A 70 -1.44 1.90 0.19
C HIS A 70 -1.57 0.44 -0.24
N MET A 71 -2.04 0.26 -1.50
CA MET A 71 -2.21 -1.06 -2.13
C MET A 71 -1.05 -1.40 -3.07
N GLY A 72 -0.27 -0.40 -3.48
CA GLY A 72 0.85 -0.57 -4.41
C GLY A 72 2.02 -1.34 -3.78
N ALA A 73 2.47 -2.38 -4.47
CA ALA A 73 3.65 -3.16 -4.08
C ALA A 73 4.18 -3.97 -5.28
N THR A 74 5.46 -4.34 -5.23
CA THR A 74 5.98 -5.45 -6.01
C THR A 74 5.45 -6.74 -5.36
N SER A 75 4.50 -7.43 -6.00
CA SER A 75 3.76 -8.55 -5.41
C SER A 75 4.18 -9.94 -5.91
N SER A 76 5.16 -10.01 -6.83
CA SER A 76 5.65 -11.28 -7.36
C SER A 76 6.33 -12.10 -6.24
N THR A 77 5.84 -13.32 -6.02
CA THR A 77 6.46 -14.27 -5.09
C THR A 77 7.68 -14.99 -5.68
N MET A 78 7.89 -14.84 -6.99
CA MET A 78 9.00 -15.44 -7.75
C MET A 78 10.16 -14.46 -7.98
N GLU A 79 9.96 -13.19 -7.67
CA GLU A 79 11.01 -12.17 -7.80
C GLU A 79 12.12 -12.42 -6.76
N THR A 80 13.37 -12.28 -7.18
CA THR A 80 14.56 -12.56 -6.37
C THR A 80 15.40 -11.31 -6.07
N ASP A 81 15.07 -10.17 -6.65
CA ASP A 81 15.76 -8.91 -6.36
C ASP A 81 15.33 -8.33 -4.99
N ALA A 82 16.14 -8.58 -3.99
CA ALA A 82 15.90 -8.07 -2.64
C ALA A 82 15.94 -6.53 -2.58
N ALA A 83 16.73 -5.87 -3.42
CA ALA A 83 16.82 -4.41 -3.44
C ALA A 83 15.53 -3.79 -3.99
N LEU A 84 14.88 -4.45 -4.95
CA LEU A 84 13.56 -4.06 -5.47
C LEU A 84 12.51 -4.07 -4.35
N PHE A 85 12.44 -5.16 -3.56
CA PHE A 85 11.50 -5.25 -2.43
C PHE A 85 11.82 -4.25 -1.32
N ALA A 86 13.10 -4.06 -1.01
CA ALA A 86 13.52 -3.08 -0.01
C ALA A 86 13.07 -1.66 -0.40
N ARG A 87 13.21 -1.29 -1.66
CA ARG A 87 12.83 0.03 -2.18
C ARG A 87 11.32 0.19 -2.30
N ASN A 88 10.65 -0.74 -3.03
CA ASN A 88 9.27 -0.57 -3.45
C ASN A 88 8.25 -0.99 -2.38
N ASN A 89 8.58 -1.96 -1.51
CA ASN A 89 7.64 -2.45 -0.52
C ASN A 89 7.94 -1.90 0.88
N TYR A 90 9.20 -1.98 1.32
CA TYR A 90 9.52 -1.57 2.69
C TYR A 90 9.73 -0.05 2.81
N ARG A 91 10.66 0.51 2.01
CA ARG A 91 11.02 1.93 2.12
C ARG A 91 9.86 2.84 1.78
N LEU A 92 9.20 2.59 0.66
CA LEU A 92 8.04 3.37 0.24
C LEU A 92 6.92 3.33 1.29
N SER A 93 6.60 2.13 1.83
CA SER A 93 5.60 2.00 2.89
C SER A 93 5.99 2.77 4.15
N LEU A 94 7.27 2.73 4.52
CA LEU A 94 7.80 3.45 5.69
C LEU A 94 7.70 4.97 5.50
N ASP A 95 8.12 5.48 4.34
CA ASP A 95 8.09 6.91 4.03
C ASP A 95 6.64 7.42 4.00
N LEU A 96 5.70 6.66 3.42
CA LEU A 96 4.26 6.97 3.44
C LEU A 96 3.70 6.97 4.87
N TRP A 97 4.05 5.96 5.67
CA TRP A 97 3.60 5.89 7.07
C TRP A 97 4.10 7.08 7.88
N GLN A 98 5.37 7.45 7.73
CA GLN A 98 5.96 8.60 8.41
C GLN A 98 5.30 9.92 7.98
N TRP A 99 5.07 10.08 6.68
CA TRP A 99 4.37 11.25 6.16
C TRP A 99 2.94 11.35 6.70
N CYS A 100 2.19 10.25 6.64
CA CYS A 100 0.83 10.19 7.16
C CYS A 100 0.77 10.48 8.67
N ALA A 101 1.69 9.91 9.46
CA ALA A 101 1.77 10.15 10.89
C ALA A 101 2.09 11.62 11.21
N HIS A 102 3.02 12.24 10.45
CA HIS A 102 3.40 13.64 10.64
C HIS A 102 2.24 14.60 10.36
N HIS A 103 1.43 14.30 9.35
CA HIS A 103 0.32 15.18 8.92
C HIS A 103 -1.06 14.79 9.48
N GLY A 104 -1.14 13.80 10.35
CA GLY A 104 -2.42 13.33 10.92
C GLY A 104 -3.34 12.68 9.87
N VAL A 105 -2.78 12.13 8.80
CA VAL A 105 -3.51 11.45 7.72
C VAL A 105 -3.66 9.97 8.05
N ARG A 106 -4.84 9.41 7.83
CA ARG A 106 -5.06 7.96 8.02
C ARG A 106 -4.33 7.17 6.94
N LEU A 107 -3.51 6.20 7.35
CA LEU A 107 -2.94 5.20 6.44
C LEU A 107 -3.64 3.84 6.62
N ILE A 108 -4.09 3.28 5.51
CA ILE A 108 -4.59 1.90 5.42
C ILE A 108 -3.72 1.20 4.38
N TYR A 109 -3.02 0.14 4.77
CA TYR A 109 -2.12 -0.55 3.85
C TYR A 109 -2.45 -2.03 3.74
N ALA A 110 -2.14 -2.62 2.60
CA ALA A 110 -2.24 -4.05 2.38
C ALA A 110 -0.98 -4.75 2.91
N SER A 111 -1.10 -5.54 3.97
CA SER A 111 -0.14 -6.58 4.29
C SER A 111 -0.36 -7.79 3.36
N SER A 112 -0.03 -8.99 3.78
CA SER A 112 -0.18 -10.18 2.93
C SER A 112 -0.28 -11.46 3.75
N ALA A 113 -1.10 -12.41 3.29
CA ALA A 113 -1.09 -13.78 3.83
C ALA A 113 0.27 -14.48 3.70
N ALA A 114 1.14 -14.01 2.78
CA ALA A 114 2.52 -14.51 2.67
C ALA A 114 3.38 -14.26 3.93
N THR A 115 2.94 -13.40 4.84
CA THR A 115 3.60 -13.14 6.14
C THR A 115 3.50 -14.34 7.08
N TYR A 116 2.45 -15.15 6.96
CA TYR A 116 2.24 -16.36 7.79
C TYR A 116 3.18 -17.52 7.44
N GLY A 117 3.93 -17.41 6.34
CA GLY A 117 4.87 -18.44 5.91
C GLY A 117 4.17 -19.71 5.43
N ASP A 118 4.49 -20.86 6.02
CA ASP A 118 3.89 -22.16 5.73
C ASP A 118 2.56 -22.42 6.47
N GLY A 119 2.15 -21.46 7.30
CA GLY A 119 0.92 -21.56 8.09
C GLY A 119 1.03 -22.46 9.33
N ALA A 120 2.22 -22.97 9.66
CA ALA A 120 2.41 -23.88 10.81
C ALA A 120 2.02 -23.26 12.15
N LEU A 121 1.97 -21.93 12.24
CA LEU A 121 1.54 -21.18 13.43
C LEU A 121 0.07 -20.73 13.40
N GLY A 122 -0.69 -21.18 12.39
CA GLY A 122 -2.05 -20.69 12.13
C GLY A 122 -2.08 -19.40 11.33
N PHE A 123 -3.29 -18.84 11.20
CA PHE A 123 -3.57 -17.62 10.43
C PHE A 123 -4.31 -16.59 11.30
N ASP A 124 -3.95 -16.53 12.57
CA ASP A 124 -4.55 -15.57 13.49
C ASP A 124 -4.11 -14.13 13.13
N ASP A 125 -5.07 -13.21 13.06
CA ASP A 125 -4.83 -11.80 12.81
C ASP A 125 -4.43 -11.08 14.11
N ASP A 126 -3.32 -11.51 14.69
CA ASP A 126 -2.71 -10.92 15.88
C ASP A 126 -1.55 -10.00 15.48
N GLY A 127 -1.80 -8.69 15.49
CA GLY A 127 -0.82 -7.64 15.20
C GLY A 127 0.14 -7.32 16.34
N SER A 128 0.14 -8.08 17.45
CA SER A 128 1.08 -7.87 18.56
C SER A 128 2.53 -8.12 18.13
N ILE A 129 3.46 -7.39 18.74
CA ILE A 129 4.90 -7.56 18.50
C ILE A 129 5.34 -9.02 18.71
N ALA A 130 4.81 -9.65 19.76
CA ALA A 130 5.14 -11.03 20.10
C ALA A 130 4.66 -12.04 19.03
N ALA A 131 3.44 -11.87 18.51
CA ALA A 131 2.90 -12.71 17.45
C ALA A 131 3.66 -12.50 16.14
N LEU A 132 3.83 -11.25 15.71
CA LEU A 132 4.58 -10.92 14.51
C LEU A 132 6.02 -11.45 14.55
N ALA A 133 6.70 -11.42 15.69
CA ALA A 133 8.07 -11.92 15.83
C ALA A 133 8.22 -13.44 15.56
N ARG A 134 7.12 -14.20 15.65
CA ARG A 134 7.10 -15.66 15.43
C ARG A 134 6.93 -16.06 13.96
N LEU A 135 6.35 -15.18 13.14
CA LEU A 135 6.05 -15.45 11.74
C LEU A 135 7.34 -15.60 10.90
N LYS A 136 7.32 -16.53 9.95
CA LYS A 136 8.48 -16.86 9.10
C LYS A 136 8.08 -16.87 7.62
N PRO A 137 7.99 -15.71 6.97
CA PRO A 137 7.69 -15.63 5.55
C PRO A 137 8.68 -16.43 4.69
N LEU A 138 8.18 -17.15 3.68
CA LEU A 138 8.99 -18.06 2.87
C LEU A 138 9.69 -17.39 1.68
N ASN A 139 9.23 -16.21 1.25
CA ASN A 139 9.77 -15.50 0.10
C ASN A 139 10.06 -14.03 0.40
N LEU A 140 10.76 -13.35 -0.50
CA LEU A 140 11.14 -11.95 -0.33
C LEU A 140 9.93 -11.00 -0.26
N TYR A 141 8.87 -11.30 -1.01
CA TYR A 141 7.62 -10.53 -0.93
C TYR A 141 7.03 -10.57 0.48
N GLY A 142 6.77 -11.76 1.01
CA GLY A 142 6.25 -11.92 2.37
C GLY A 142 7.16 -11.28 3.42
N ARG A 143 8.49 -11.44 3.27
CA ARG A 143 9.48 -10.79 4.17
C ARG A 143 9.38 -9.28 4.14
N SER A 144 9.22 -8.68 2.95
CA SER A 144 9.12 -7.21 2.82
C SER A 144 7.87 -6.66 3.52
N LYS A 145 6.73 -7.34 3.40
CA LYS A 145 5.49 -6.97 4.10
C LYS A 145 5.63 -7.15 5.61
N HIS A 146 6.13 -8.31 6.03
CA HIS A 146 6.35 -8.63 7.44
C HIS A 146 7.31 -7.64 8.15
N LEU A 147 8.37 -7.20 7.48
CA LEU A 147 9.28 -6.20 8.04
C LEU A 147 8.55 -4.88 8.31
N PHE A 148 7.65 -4.47 7.42
CA PHE A 148 6.85 -3.27 7.61
C PHE A 148 5.83 -3.46 8.73
N ASP A 149 5.09 -4.59 8.76
CA ASP A 149 4.14 -4.92 9.82
C ASP A 149 4.79 -4.81 11.20
N ARG A 150 5.96 -5.43 11.36
CA ARG A 150 6.75 -5.34 12.61
C ARG A 150 7.20 -3.92 12.94
N ARG A 151 7.46 -3.10 11.92
CA ARG A 151 7.93 -1.72 12.11
C ARG A 151 6.82 -0.81 12.64
N VAL A 152 5.59 -1.02 12.20
CA VAL A 152 4.44 -0.16 12.57
C VAL A 152 3.65 -0.67 13.78
N ALA A 153 3.93 -1.88 14.24
CA ALA A 153 3.35 -2.45 15.46
C ALA A 153 3.92 -1.85 16.78
N HIS A 154 4.87 -0.91 16.69
CA HIS A 154 5.53 -0.26 17.83
C HIS A 154 4.88 1.05 18.22
#